data_99e1d10ff63f7664eed3b4ce19f0c0e3
#
_entry.id   99e1d10ff63f7664eed3b4ce19f0c0e3
#
_cell.length_a   1.000
_cell.length_b   1.000
_cell.length_c   1.000
_cell.angle_alpha   90.00
_cell.angle_beta   90.00
_cell.angle_gamma   90.00
#
_symmetry.space_group_name_H-M   'P 1'
#
loop_
_entity.id
_entity.type
_entity.pdbx_description
1 polymer ?
#
loop_
_entity_poly.entity_id
_entity_poly.type
_entity_poly.pdbx_seq_one_letter_code
_entity_poly.pdbx_strand_id
1 'polypeptide(L)'
;MKKTISISMIFIFLVGCENAQKSNGFVKDVEGSSWQMGTQASVDLVVELDKYWGVDYDKMRTFFVDTLKPRFEGGQSYETLDGFIGQVKESMEVNSGVQYWSMEGAFSVDLDPTKGGDWVNAWFLVDATDSQPKRAIVEYYYVKNGKIHQFSQSKQVRLD
;
A
#
# COMPACT_ATOMS: atom_id res chain seq x y z
N MET A 1 -17.44 70.57 0.87
CA MET A 1 -17.13 69.63 1.91
C MET A 1 -17.25 68.21 1.32
N LYS A 2 -16.14 67.56 0.96
CA LYS A 2 -16.13 66.20 0.42
C LYS A 2 -15.86 65.26 1.59
N LYS A 3 -16.82 64.39 1.91
CA LYS A 3 -16.69 63.34 2.91
C LYS A 3 -15.98 62.14 2.29
N THR A 4 -14.77 61.91 2.69
CA THR A 4 -13.99 60.70 2.31
C THR A 4 -14.44 59.56 3.23
N ILE A 5 -15.11 58.54 2.66
CA ILE A 5 -15.44 57.30 3.38
C ILE A 5 -14.24 56.36 3.26
N SER A 6 -13.53 56.17 4.40
CA SER A 6 -12.44 55.20 4.47
C SER A 6 -13.02 53.82 4.75
N ILE A 7 -12.98 52.94 3.73
CA ILE A 7 -13.37 51.55 3.88
C ILE A 7 -12.17 50.79 4.43
N SER A 8 -12.17 50.52 5.75
CA SER A 8 -11.21 49.60 6.39
C SER A 8 -11.55 48.16 5.99
N MET A 9 -10.75 47.61 5.10
CA MET A 9 -10.82 46.21 4.70
C MET A 9 -10.22 45.34 5.79
N ILE A 10 -11.07 44.76 6.65
CA ILE A 10 -10.64 43.80 7.68
C ILE A 10 -10.34 42.49 6.97
N PHE A 11 -9.07 42.18 6.77
CA PHE A 11 -8.60 40.86 6.41
C PHE A 11 -8.73 39.94 7.65
N ILE A 12 -9.82 39.17 7.68
CA ILE A 12 -9.94 38.07 8.63
C ILE A 12 -9.05 36.96 8.11
N PHE A 13 -7.84 36.84 8.65
CA PHE A 13 -7.02 35.64 8.51
C PHE A 13 -7.73 34.54 9.30
N LEU A 14 -8.47 33.69 8.58
CA LEU A 14 -8.88 32.40 9.09
C LEU A 14 -7.60 31.55 9.22
N VAL A 15 -6.93 31.67 10.33
CA VAL A 15 -5.92 30.70 10.77
C VAL A 15 -6.73 29.45 11.11
N GLY A 16 -6.94 28.59 10.11
CA GLY A 16 -7.38 27.24 10.34
C GLY A 16 -6.33 26.59 11.24
N CYS A 17 -6.62 26.42 12.50
CA CYS A 17 -5.89 25.47 13.32
C CYS A 17 -6.11 24.10 12.67
N GLU A 18 -5.21 23.68 11.80
CA GLU A 18 -5.04 22.26 11.55
C GLU A 18 -4.67 21.66 12.91
N ASN A 19 -5.65 21.05 13.56
CA ASN A 19 -5.37 20.16 14.68
C ASN A 19 -4.45 19.08 14.11
N ALA A 20 -3.15 19.21 14.36
CA ALA A 20 -2.20 18.18 14.02
C ALA A 20 -2.74 16.88 14.58
N GLN A 21 -3.17 15.98 13.70
CA GLN A 21 -3.74 14.71 14.11
C GLN A 21 -2.67 14.02 14.96
N LYS A 22 -2.99 13.79 16.23
CA LYS A 22 -2.07 13.09 17.11
C LYS A 22 -1.79 11.71 16.54
N SER A 23 -0.54 11.43 16.29
CA SER A 23 -0.10 10.09 15.89
C SER A 23 -0.51 9.07 16.95
N ASN A 24 -1.07 7.95 16.50
CA ASN A 24 -1.37 6.79 17.33
C ASN A 24 -0.43 5.65 16.95
N GLY A 25 0.30 5.11 17.91
CA GLY A 25 1.18 3.99 17.68
C GLY A 25 2.67 4.36 17.85
N PHE A 26 3.51 3.39 17.68
CA PHE A 26 4.97 3.54 17.74
C PHE A 26 5.65 2.61 16.76
N VAL A 27 6.84 2.98 16.33
CA VAL A 27 7.79 2.09 15.64
C VAL A 27 8.96 1.89 16.57
N LYS A 28 9.31 0.64 16.85
CA LYS A 28 10.45 0.30 17.69
C LYS A 28 11.72 0.96 17.13
N ASP A 29 12.52 1.53 18.01
CA ASP A 29 13.81 2.18 17.68
C ASP A 29 13.68 3.45 16.81
N VAL A 30 12.46 4.01 16.66
CA VAL A 30 12.21 5.28 15.99
C VAL A 30 11.57 6.25 16.99
N GLU A 31 12.42 7.03 17.66
CA GLU A 31 11.96 8.04 18.63
C GLU A 31 11.22 9.16 17.90
N GLY A 32 10.06 9.56 18.45
CA GLY A 32 9.25 10.65 17.90
C GLY A 32 8.55 10.30 16.57
N SER A 33 8.44 9.02 16.22
CA SER A 33 7.69 8.62 15.03
C SER A 33 6.25 9.11 15.12
N SER A 34 5.81 9.78 14.06
CA SER A 34 4.44 10.30 13.92
C SER A 34 3.81 9.61 12.72
N TRP A 35 2.76 8.84 12.99
CA TRP A 35 2.01 8.18 11.93
C TRP A 35 0.98 9.14 11.36
N GLN A 36 0.90 9.17 10.06
CA GLN A 36 -0.09 9.95 9.32
C GLN A 36 -0.80 9.05 8.31
N MET A 37 -1.95 9.50 7.82
CA MET A 37 -2.54 8.87 6.65
C MET A 37 -1.59 9.05 5.48
N GLY A 38 -1.36 7.99 4.74
CA GLY A 38 -0.60 8.03 3.50
C GLY A 38 -1.42 8.64 2.35
N THR A 39 -0.86 8.63 1.16
CA THR A 39 -1.48 9.24 -0.01
C THR A 39 -2.43 8.29 -0.74
N GLN A 40 -3.48 8.85 -1.34
CA GLN A 40 -4.36 8.10 -2.23
C GLN A 40 -3.59 7.54 -3.44
N ALA A 41 -2.60 8.29 -3.96
CA ALA A 41 -1.78 7.85 -5.07
C ALA A 41 -1.03 6.53 -4.82
N SER A 42 -0.60 6.29 -3.58
CA SER A 42 0.02 5.02 -3.19
C SER A 42 -0.97 3.87 -3.16
N VAL A 43 -2.20 4.12 -2.71
CA VAL A 43 -3.30 3.14 -2.78
C VAL A 43 -3.65 2.83 -4.23
N ASP A 44 -3.83 3.86 -5.07
CA ASP A 44 -4.17 3.71 -6.49
C ASP A 44 -3.13 2.89 -7.25
N LEU A 45 -1.84 3.06 -6.90
CA LEU A 45 -0.75 2.28 -7.49
C LEU A 45 -0.88 0.79 -7.18
N VAL A 46 -1.25 0.43 -5.94
CA VAL A 46 -1.45 -0.98 -5.55
C VAL A 46 -2.72 -1.56 -6.17
N VAL A 47 -3.81 -0.78 -6.23
CA VAL A 47 -5.05 -1.19 -6.93
C VAL A 47 -4.79 -1.38 -8.43
N GLU A 48 -3.96 -0.54 -9.04
CA GLU A 48 -3.59 -0.71 -10.44
C GLU A 48 -2.71 -1.94 -10.66
N LEU A 49 -1.74 -2.21 -9.76
CA LEU A 49 -0.92 -3.41 -9.79
C LEU A 49 -1.77 -4.69 -9.77
N ASP A 50 -2.81 -4.73 -8.94
CA ASP A 50 -3.69 -5.91 -8.80
C ASP A 50 -4.32 -6.34 -10.13
N LYS A 51 -4.63 -5.40 -11.02
CA LYS A 51 -5.17 -5.69 -12.35
C LYS A 51 -4.23 -6.50 -13.24
N TYR A 52 -2.93 -6.44 -12.97
CA TYR A 52 -1.90 -7.15 -13.73
C TYR A 52 -1.36 -8.38 -13.02
N TRP A 53 -1.72 -8.55 -11.74
CA TRP A 53 -1.26 -9.68 -10.93
C TRP A 53 -1.74 -11.00 -11.51
N GLY A 54 -0.80 -11.83 -11.95
CA GLY A 54 -1.11 -13.11 -12.61
C GLY A 54 -1.64 -13.00 -14.04
N VAL A 55 -1.74 -11.80 -14.61
CA VAL A 55 -2.29 -11.54 -15.96
C VAL A 55 -1.20 -11.06 -16.92
N ASP A 56 -0.43 -10.05 -16.52
CA ASP A 56 0.64 -9.45 -17.33
C ASP A 56 1.88 -9.21 -16.45
N TYR A 57 2.80 -10.16 -16.47
CA TYR A 57 4.00 -10.14 -15.63
C TYR A 57 5.00 -9.04 -16.02
N ASP A 58 5.07 -8.68 -17.30
CA ASP A 58 5.93 -7.60 -17.77
C ASP A 58 5.41 -6.24 -17.27
N LYS A 59 4.10 -6.05 -17.33
CA LYS A 59 3.47 -4.86 -16.78
C LYS A 59 3.57 -4.84 -15.25
N MET A 60 3.28 -5.95 -14.58
CA MET A 60 3.42 -6.10 -13.14
C MET A 60 4.82 -5.71 -12.65
N ARG A 61 5.87 -6.16 -13.35
CA ARG A 61 7.26 -5.80 -13.06
C ARG A 61 7.48 -4.29 -13.01
N THR A 62 6.81 -3.52 -13.84
CA THR A 62 7.02 -2.06 -13.91
C THR A 62 6.61 -1.31 -12.64
N PHE A 63 5.86 -1.92 -11.73
CA PHE A 63 5.46 -1.31 -10.47
C PHE A 63 6.54 -1.38 -9.39
N PHE A 64 7.51 -2.28 -9.53
CA PHE A 64 8.54 -2.53 -8.53
C PHE A 64 9.88 -1.89 -8.90
N VAL A 65 10.72 -1.71 -7.88
CA VAL A 65 12.15 -1.41 -8.10
C VAL A 65 12.93 -2.70 -8.32
N ASP A 66 14.01 -2.66 -9.11
CA ASP A 66 14.82 -3.84 -9.40
C ASP A 66 15.50 -4.44 -8.15
N THR A 67 15.69 -3.63 -7.13
CA THR A 67 16.29 -4.03 -5.84
C THR A 67 15.25 -4.55 -4.82
N LEU A 68 14.01 -4.84 -5.26
CA LEU A 68 12.96 -5.38 -4.40
C LEU A 68 13.43 -6.64 -3.68
N LYS A 69 13.17 -6.71 -2.37
CA LYS A 69 13.37 -7.88 -1.52
C LYS A 69 12.05 -8.34 -0.94
N PRO A 70 11.26 -9.10 -1.67
CA PRO A 70 9.95 -9.53 -1.24
C PRO A 70 10.03 -10.64 -0.20
N ARG A 71 9.02 -10.68 0.67
CA ARG A 71 8.83 -11.74 1.65
C ARG A 71 7.43 -12.30 1.51
N PHE A 72 7.34 -13.60 1.41
CA PHE A 72 6.07 -14.33 1.40
C PHE A 72 5.75 -14.93 2.77
N GLU A 73 4.55 -15.39 2.89
CA GLU A 73 4.09 -16.20 4.01
C GLU A 73 5.00 -17.40 4.23
N GLY A 74 5.36 -17.96 5.11
CA GLY A 74 6.30 -19.10 5.27
C GLY A 74 7.76 -18.70 5.26
N GLY A 75 8.05 -17.39 5.14
CA GLY A 75 9.39 -16.84 5.27
C GLY A 75 10.26 -16.92 4.00
N GLN A 76 9.69 -17.35 2.88
CA GLN A 76 10.42 -17.31 1.62
C GLN A 76 10.74 -15.85 1.25
N SER A 77 11.97 -15.64 0.84
CA SER A 77 12.44 -14.36 0.32
C SER A 77 13.17 -14.57 -1.00
N TYR A 78 13.13 -13.56 -1.85
CA TYR A 78 13.79 -13.60 -3.15
C TYR A 78 14.78 -12.46 -3.23
N GLU A 79 15.96 -12.74 -3.77
CA GLU A 79 17.04 -11.77 -3.88
C GLU A 79 16.90 -10.87 -5.11
N THR A 80 16.03 -11.24 -6.05
CA THR A 80 15.85 -10.51 -7.31
C THR A 80 14.38 -10.35 -7.66
N LEU A 81 14.08 -9.30 -8.40
CA LEU A 81 12.74 -9.07 -8.95
C LEU A 81 12.31 -10.22 -9.89
N ASP A 82 13.27 -10.80 -10.66
CA ASP A 82 12.98 -11.94 -11.53
C ASP A 82 12.54 -13.17 -10.75
N GLY A 83 13.23 -13.48 -9.67
CA GLY A 83 12.85 -14.58 -8.78
C GLY A 83 11.47 -14.38 -8.18
N PHE A 84 11.13 -13.14 -7.78
CA PHE A 84 9.82 -12.79 -7.28
C PHE A 84 8.72 -12.98 -8.33
N ILE A 85 8.90 -12.42 -9.53
CA ILE A 85 7.92 -12.57 -10.62
C ILE A 85 7.73 -14.03 -11.00
N GLY A 86 8.82 -14.80 -11.06
CA GLY A 86 8.77 -16.26 -11.31
C GLY A 86 7.93 -17.00 -10.27
N GLN A 87 8.10 -16.66 -8.98
CA GLN A 87 7.30 -17.25 -7.90
C GLN A 87 5.82 -16.89 -7.98
N VAL A 88 5.49 -15.63 -8.30
CA VAL A 88 4.10 -15.22 -8.50
C VAL A 88 3.49 -16.04 -9.63
N LYS A 89 4.21 -16.19 -10.75
CA LYS A 89 3.76 -16.99 -11.90
C LYS A 89 3.47 -18.44 -11.50
N GLU A 90 4.41 -19.09 -10.85
CA GLU A 90 4.24 -20.46 -10.36
C GLU A 90 3.04 -20.59 -9.41
N SER A 91 2.91 -19.66 -8.47
CA SER A 91 1.79 -19.64 -7.51
C SER A 91 0.44 -19.47 -8.20
N MET A 92 0.34 -18.64 -9.22
CA MET A 92 -0.90 -18.41 -9.97
C MET A 92 -1.26 -19.61 -10.83
N GLU A 93 -0.30 -20.29 -11.45
CA GLU A 93 -0.51 -21.53 -12.20
C GLU A 93 -1.04 -22.65 -11.30
N VAL A 94 -0.47 -22.84 -10.11
CA VAL A 94 -0.91 -23.84 -9.13
C VAL A 94 -2.31 -23.53 -8.58
N ASN A 95 -2.65 -22.26 -8.38
CA ASN A 95 -3.92 -21.84 -7.79
C ASN A 95 -5.02 -21.54 -8.82
N SER A 96 -4.89 -22.01 -10.05
CA SER A 96 -5.89 -21.84 -11.13
C SER A 96 -6.14 -20.39 -11.55
N GLY A 97 -5.18 -19.49 -11.29
CA GLY A 97 -5.20 -18.11 -11.76
C GLY A 97 -6.01 -17.14 -10.90
N VAL A 98 -6.27 -15.97 -11.47
CA VAL A 98 -6.85 -14.80 -10.77
C VAL A 98 -8.36 -14.89 -10.51
N GLN A 99 -9.06 -15.82 -11.12
CA GLN A 99 -10.52 -15.91 -11.04
C GLN A 99 -11.08 -16.16 -9.63
N TYR A 100 -10.23 -16.61 -8.71
CA TYR A 100 -10.60 -16.88 -7.32
C TYR A 100 -10.12 -15.80 -6.35
N TRP A 101 -9.58 -14.70 -6.87
CA TRP A 101 -8.94 -13.64 -6.11
C TRP A 101 -9.79 -12.36 -6.14
N SER A 102 -10.05 -11.75 -5.01
CA SER A 102 -10.76 -10.48 -4.93
C SER A 102 -10.11 -9.56 -3.90
N MET A 103 -9.76 -8.34 -4.31
CA MET A 103 -9.32 -7.28 -3.40
C MET A 103 -10.53 -6.74 -2.64
N GLU A 104 -10.52 -6.85 -1.32
CA GLU A 104 -11.61 -6.38 -0.45
C GLU A 104 -11.37 -4.96 0.05
N GLY A 105 -10.14 -4.51 0.05
CA GLY A 105 -9.81 -3.14 0.41
C GLY A 105 -8.32 -2.87 0.52
N ALA A 106 -8.00 -1.59 0.59
CA ALA A 106 -6.65 -1.10 0.83
C ALA A 106 -6.67 0.25 1.53
N PHE A 107 -5.64 0.53 2.32
CA PHE A 107 -5.39 1.86 2.90
C PHE A 107 -3.89 2.11 3.00
N SER A 108 -3.50 3.37 3.15
CA SER A 108 -2.10 3.75 3.29
C SER A 108 -1.83 4.50 4.60
N VAL A 109 -0.64 4.29 5.13
CA VAL A 109 -0.09 5.03 6.28
C VAL A 109 1.34 5.46 5.99
N ASP A 110 1.67 6.68 6.37
CA ASP A 110 3.05 7.16 6.41
C ASP A 110 3.57 7.00 7.84
N LEU A 111 4.55 6.14 8.03
CA LEU A 111 5.12 5.82 9.33
C LEU A 111 6.27 6.76 9.71
N ASP A 112 6.82 7.50 8.75
CA ASP A 112 7.92 8.43 8.94
C ASP A 112 7.91 9.52 7.86
N PRO A 113 7.13 10.60 8.06
CA PRO A 113 7.01 11.68 7.08
C PRO A 113 8.34 12.34 6.70
N THR A 114 9.37 12.17 7.52
CA THR A 114 10.70 12.74 7.24
C THR A 114 11.44 11.96 6.16
N LYS A 115 11.12 10.69 5.97
CA LYS A 115 11.73 9.81 4.96
C LYS A 115 10.94 9.75 3.67
N GLY A 116 9.66 10.09 3.73
CA GLY A 116 8.70 10.00 2.64
C GLY A 116 8.43 8.56 2.22
N GLY A 117 7.31 8.36 1.52
CA GLY A 117 6.81 7.05 1.11
C GLY A 117 5.75 6.52 2.08
N ASP A 118 4.88 5.69 1.52
CA ASP A 118 3.72 5.16 2.21
C ASP A 118 3.80 3.65 2.35
N TRP A 119 3.32 3.14 3.46
CA TRP A 119 2.97 1.74 3.61
C TRP A 119 1.52 1.53 3.21
N VAL A 120 1.28 0.80 2.14
CA VAL A 120 -0.06 0.38 1.73
C VAL A 120 -0.32 -1.01 2.29
N ASN A 121 -1.43 -1.15 3.00
CA ASN A 121 -1.97 -2.43 3.43
C ASN A 121 -3.15 -2.76 2.53
N ALA A 122 -3.12 -3.91 1.87
CA ALA A 122 -4.21 -4.42 1.05
C ALA A 122 -4.61 -5.81 1.53
N TRP A 123 -5.92 -6.13 1.47
CA TRP A 123 -6.39 -7.44 1.86
C TRP A 123 -7.33 -8.02 0.81
N PHE A 124 -7.24 -9.33 0.69
CA PHE A 124 -7.87 -10.10 -0.36
C PHE A 124 -8.59 -11.31 0.23
N LEU A 125 -9.66 -11.71 -0.45
CA LEU A 125 -10.25 -13.03 -0.28
C LEU A 125 -9.91 -13.89 -1.50
N VAL A 126 -9.57 -15.14 -1.23
CA VAL A 126 -9.30 -16.14 -2.25
C VAL A 126 -10.21 -17.32 -1.97
N ASP A 127 -11.06 -17.65 -2.92
CA ASP A 127 -11.99 -18.76 -2.80
C ASP A 127 -11.27 -20.11 -2.72
N ALA A 128 -11.96 -21.10 -2.20
CA ALA A 128 -11.46 -22.45 -2.19
C ALA A 128 -11.34 -23.01 -3.62
N THR A 129 -10.30 -23.81 -3.82
CA THR A 129 -10.14 -24.66 -5.01
C THR A 129 -10.09 -26.11 -4.58
N ASP A 130 -10.02 -27.04 -5.54
CA ASP A 130 -9.88 -28.48 -5.23
C ASP A 130 -8.62 -28.81 -4.43
N SER A 131 -7.58 -27.96 -4.54
CA SER A 131 -6.28 -28.16 -3.91
C SER A 131 -5.98 -27.22 -2.74
N GLN A 132 -6.77 -26.16 -2.56
CA GLN A 132 -6.50 -25.11 -1.56
C GLN A 132 -7.78 -24.68 -0.85
N PRO A 133 -7.79 -24.54 0.49
CA PRO A 133 -8.91 -24.00 1.22
C PRO A 133 -9.11 -22.50 0.94
N LYS A 134 -10.30 -22.00 1.25
CA LYS A 134 -10.57 -20.56 1.29
C LYS A 134 -9.61 -19.86 2.23
N ARG A 135 -9.10 -18.69 1.83
CA ARG A 135 -8.10 -17.96 2.60
C ARG A 135 -8.24 -16.44 2.47
N ALA A 136 -7.81 -15.75 3.50
CA ALA A 136 -7.55 -14.32 3.45
C ALA A 136 -6.06 -14.08 3.28
N ILE A 137 -5.70 -13.13 2.45
CA ILE A 137 -4.33 -12.68 2.23
C ILE A 137 -4.24 -11.21 2.61
N VAL A 138 -3.18 -10.86 3.31
CA VAL A 138 -2.85 -9.46 3.62
C VAL A 138 -1.47 -9.17 3.07
N GLU A 139 -1.39 -8.10 2.31
CA GLU A 139 -0.16 -7.64 1.67
C GLU A 139 0.22 -6.26 2.16
N TYR A 140 1.51 -6.04 2.33
CA TYR A 140 2.11 -4.79 2.74
C TYR A 140 3.09 -4.34 1.67
N TYR A 141 2.90 -3.12 1.19
CA TYR A 141 3.72 -2.52 0.14
C TYR A 141 4.33 -1.22 0.65
N TYR A 142 5.64 -1.07 0.60
CA TYR A 142 6.26 0.23 0.79
C TYR A 142 6.39 0.93 -0.55
N VAL A 143 5.60 1.96 -0.75
CA VAL A 143 5.53 2.76 -1.98
C VAL A 143 6.31 4.06 -1.79
N LYS A 144 7.24 4.33 -2.69
CA LYS A 144 8.00 5.58 -2.71
C LYS A 144 8.33 5.97 -4.14
N ASN A 145 8.18 7.26 -4.48
CA ASN A 145 8.45 7.80 -5.82
C ASN A 145 7.72 7.02 -6.94
N GLY A 146 6.48 6.60 -6.70
CA GLY A 146 5.66 5.87 -7.67
C GLY A 146 6.14 4.44 -7.96
N LYS A 147 6.92 3.84 -7.06
CA LYS A 147 7.40 2.46 -7.15
C LYS A 147 7.27 1.74 -5.82
N ILE A 148 7.13 0.42 -5.87
CA ILE A 148 7.13 -0.45 -4.70
C ILE A 148 8.57 -0.88 -4.40
N HIS A 149 9.04 -0.55 -3.21
CA HIS A 149 10.38 -0.82 -2.72
C HIS A 149 10.44 -2.03 -1.79
N GLN A 150 9.33 -2.35 -1.12
CA GLN A 150 9.23 -3.54 -0.27
C GLN A 150 7.85 -4.16 -0.46
N PHE A 151 7.81 -5.47 -0.33
CA PHE A 151 6.61 -6.27 -0.38
C PHE A 151 6.70 -7.37 0.67
N SER A 152 5.60 -7.58 1.39
CA SER A 152 5.43 -8.76 2.22
C SER A 152 3.99 -9.22 2.20
N GLN A 153 3.81 -10.52 2.32
CA GLN A 153 2.51 -11.18 2.30
C GLN A 153 2.34 -12.06 3.53
N SER A 154 1.15 -12.08 4.06
CA SER A 154 0.72 -13.05 5.05
C SER A 154 -0.60 -13.69 4.65
N LYS A 155 -0.83 -14.93 5.07
CA LYS A 155 -2.00 -15.72 4.73
C LYS A 155 -2.66 -16.30 5.96
N GLN A 156 -3.97 -16.30 5.98
CA GLN A 156 -4.79 -16.97 6.97
C GLN A 156 -5.79 -17.89 6.27
N VAL A 157 -5.77 -19.16 6.61
CA VAL A 157 -6.80 -20.11 6.17
C VAL A 157 -8.11 -19.79 6.88
N ARG A 158 -9.21 -19.77 6.14
CA ARG A 158 -10.56 -19.59 6.65
C ARG A 158 -11.27 -20.92 6.68
N LEU A 159 -11.89 -21.23 7.81
CA LEU A 159 -12.58 -22.50 8.07
C LEU A 159 -14.11 -22.35 8.03
N ASP A 160 -14.61 -21.19 7.61
CA ASP A 160 -16.03 -20.84 7.48
C ASP A 160 -16.58 -21.11 6.07
#